data_a03c89bc58e28af349498f9ea35ef90c
#
_entry.id   a03c89bc58e28af349498f9ea35ef90c
#
_cell.length_a   1.000
_cell.length_b   1.000
_cell.length_c   1.000
_cell.angle_alpha   90.00
_cell.angle_beta   90.00
_cell.angle_gamma   90.00
#
_symmetry.space_group_name_H-M   'P 1'
#
loop_
_entity.id
_entity.type
_entity.pdbx_description
1 polymer ?
#
loop_
_entity_poly.entity_id
_entity_poly.type
_entity_poly.pdbx_seq_one_letter_code
_entity_poly.pdbx_strand_id
1 'polypeptide(L)'
;MWRKEYRIVYYSWEFDTLQSFYRDLLRLPQMYGWYTSPVDRGCKFKIGDNRLELICRHPTLPQGPAGMRLEAKDIELCYANLKKEPRVTVIRPLQAHPWGEYSFCIKDPVGNWVEVYQRSEQYRPMGADDGGCYFTDEYTAILFAEDLEKITAFYRDSMQMPVVTSWDRGSEDRGCRLRSAGGFTDIRQKTENTPQGPALTTIEAEDVNACFAWLESRDDVEVVLGLTDTWYGDRIFQICDEEKNVVEVLAYRRNMKNRDTLPQEDPS
;
A
#
# COMPACT_ATOMS: atom_id res chain seq x y z
N MET A 1 15.73 6.92 -9.13
CA MET A 1 15.52 5.45 -9.14
C MET A 1 14.05 5.13 -9.30
N TRP A 2 13.13 5.79 -8.58
CA TRP A 2 11.71 5.48 -8.55
C TRP A 2 10.88 6.50 -9.32
N ARG A 3 9.86 6.02 -10.06
CA ARG A 3 8.82 6.85 -10.65
C ARG A 3 7.77 7.22 -9.58
N LYS A 4 6.60 7.70 -9.99
CA LYS A 4 5.59 8.19 -9.06
C LYS A 4 4.72 7.10 -8.43
N GLU A 5 4.49 5.98 -9.15
CA GLU A 5 3.56 4.97 -8.67
C GLU A 5 4.17 4.11 -7.56
N TYR A 6 3.45 4.03 -6.46
CA TYR A 6 3.70 3.14 -5.34
C TYR A 6 2.36 2.53 -4.91
N ARG A 7 2.34 1.25 -4.53
CA ARG A 7 1.12 0.58 -4.12
C ARG A 7 1.36 -0.50 -3.08
N ILE A 8 0.33 -0.78 -2.28
CA ILE A 8 0.21 -2.01 -1.50
C ILE A 8 -0.69 -2.99 -2.25
N VAL A 9 -0.38 -4.26 -2.15
CA VAL A 9 -1.14 -5.33 -2.81
C VAL A 9 -1.72 -6.24 -1.73
N TYR A 10 -3.03 -6.45 -1.77
CA TYR A 10 -3.73 -7.37 -0.89
C TYR A 10 -4.22 -8.58 -1.67
N TYR A 11 -3.85 -9.76 -1.20
CA TYR A 11 -4.33 -11.04 -1.74
C TYR A 11 -5.42 -11.60 -0.85
N SER A 12 -6.56 -11.98 -1.43
CA SER A 12 -7.64 -12.61 -0.65
C SER A 12 -8.53 -13.50 -1.49
N TRP A 13 -8.92 -14.66 -0.91
CA TRP A 13 -10.02 -15.46 -1.47
C TRP A 13 -11.38 -14.74 -1.35
N GLU A 14 -11.54 -13.87 -0.37
CA GLU A 14 -12.72 -13.03 -0.19
C GLU A 14 -12.68 -11.76 -1.05
N PHE A 15 -12.23 -11.92 -2.30
CA PHE A 15 -11.98 -10.81 -3.22
C PHE A 15 -13.18 -9.89 -3.39
N ASP A 16 -14.39 -10.43 -3.62
CA ASP A 16 -15.59 -9.62 -3.87
C ASP A 16 -15.99 -8.81 -2.62
N THR A 17 -15.87 -9.41 -1.44
CA THR A 17 -16.13 -8.73 -0.16
C THR A 17 -15.13 -7.58 0.04
N LEU A 18 -13.86 -7.85 -0.23
CA LEU A 18 -12.79 -6.87 -0.09
C LEU A 18 -12.93 -5.74 -1.12
N GLN A 19 -13.22 -6.07 -2.38
CA GLN A 19 -13.47 -5.09 -3.43
C GLN A 19 -14.64 -4.16 -3.08
N SER A 20 -15.76 -4.74 -2.62
CA SER A 20 -16.94 -3.97 -2.18
C SER A 20 -16.61 -3.06 -0.99
N PHE A 21 -15.80 -3.52 -0.04
CA PHE A 21 -15.36 -2.72 1.10
C PHE A 21 -14.62 -1.45 0.63
N TYR A 22 -13.62 -1.59 -0.24
CA TYR A 22 -12.84 -0.44 -0.72
C TYR A 22 -13.60 0.45 -1.69
N ARG A 23 -14.42 -0.12 -2.58
CA ARG A 23 -15.20 0.64 -3.55
C ARG A 23 -16.40 1.34 -2.93
N ASP A 24 -17.21 0.59 -2.18
CA ASP A 24 -18.54 1.06 -1.78
C ASP A 24 -18.52 1.73 -0.39
N LEU A 25 -17.73 1.21 0.56
CA LEU A 25 -17.67 1.78 1.91
C LEU A 25 -16.59 2.87 2.02
N LEU A 26 -15.37 2.60 1.55
CA LEU A 26 -14.30 3.60 1.55
C LEU A 26 -14.40 4.56 0.36
N ARG A 27 -15.26 4.29 -0.62
CA ARG A 27 -15.48 5.12 -1.81
C ARG A 27 -14.19 5.43 -2.57
N LEU A 28 -13.24 4.50 -2.60
CA LEU A 28 -12.04 4.65 -3.41
C LEU A 28 -12.39 4.48 -4.89
N PRO A 29 -11.94 5.38 -5.77
CA PRO A 29 -12.20 5.27 -7.19
C PRO A 29 -11.55 4.02 -7.79
N GLN A 30 -12.34 3.05 -8.24
CA GLN A 30 -11.83 1.90 -8.96
C GLN A 30 -11.42 2.32 -10.37
N MET A 31 -10.19 1.96 -10.79
CA MET A 31 -9.66 2.31 -12.10
C MET A 31 -10.03 1.27 -13.14
N TYR A 32 -9.55 0.05 -12.95
CA TYR A 32 -9.81 -1.09 -13.79
C TYR A 32 -9.68 -2.38 -13.00
N GLY A 33 -10.20 -3.45 -13.56
CA GLY A 33 -10.01 -4.79 -13.05
C GLY A 33 -9.76 -5.74 -14.21
N TRP A 34 -9.27 -6.93 -13.89
CA TRP A 34 -9.15 -8.01 -14.85
C TRP A 34 -9.82 -9.26 -14.29
N TYR A 35 -10.22 -10.13 -15.20
CA TYR A 35 -10.86 -11.39 -14.90
C TYR A 35 -10.46 -12.42 -15.96
N THR A 36 -9.49 -13.25 -15.65
CA THR A 36 -9.07 -14.37 -16.49
C THR A 36 -9.80 -15.65 -16.06
N SER A 37 -9.99 -15.80 -14.76
CA SER A 37 -10.72 -16.92 -14.15
C SER A 37 -11.21 -16.55 -12.75
N PRO A 38 -12.07 -17.36 -12.09
CA PRO A 38 -12.51 -17.11 -10.73
C PRO A 38 -11.35 -16.96 -9.71
N VAL A 39 -10.18 -17.54 -9.99
CA VAL A 39 -9.00 -17.50 -9.11
C VAL A 39 -7.88 -16.61 -9.65
N ASP A 40 -8.03 -16.07 -10.85
CA ASP A 40 -7.10 -15.11 -11.47
C ASP A 40 -7.87 -13.88 -11.88
N ARG A 41 -8.07 -12.99 -10.94
CA ARG A 41 -8.76 -11.71 -11.09
C ARG A 41 -8.26 -10.71 -10.07
N GLY A 42 -8.39 -9.45 -10.41
CA GLY A 42 -7.97 -8.36 -9.54
C GLY A 42 -8.57 -7.03 -9.95
N CYS A 43 -8.29 -6.02 -9.14
CA CYS A 43 -8.65 -4.64 -9.46
C CYS A 43 -7.70 -3.66 -8.79
N LYS A 44 -7.69 -2.42 -9.29
CA LYS A 44 -6.88 -1.32 -8.74
C LYS A 44 -7.77 -0.14 -8.38
N PHE A 45 -7.46 0.47 -7.24
CA PHE A 45 -8.08 1.70 -6.78
C PHE A 45 -7.08 2.84 -6.82
N LYS A 46 -7.56 4.01 -7.23
CA LYS A 46 -6.73 5.22 -7.34
C LYS A 46 -6.65 5.95 -6.01
N ILE A 47 -5.43 6.37 -5.62
CA ILE A 47 -5.16 7.27 -4.50
C ILE A 47 -4.06 8.22 -4.96
N GLY A 48 -4.44 9.34 -5.56
CA GLY A 48 -3.48 10.23 -6.23
C GLY A 48 -2.70 9.54 -7.34
N ASP A 49 -1.38 9.60 -7.29
CA ASP A 49 -0.46 8.88 -8.18
C ASP A 49 -0.26 7.41 -7.75
N ASN A 50 -0.78 7.02 -6.58
CA ASN A 50 -0.60 5.71 -5.98
C ASN A 50 -1.81 4.80 -6.18
N ARG A 51 -1.69 3.54 -5.77
CA ARG A 51 -2.73 2.52 -5.93
C ARG A 51 -2.85 1.63 -4.70
N LEU A 52 -4.07 1.19 -4.45
CA LEU A 52 -4.34 -0.07 -3.77
C LEU A 52 -4.64 -1.11 -4.86
N GLU A 53 -3.99 -2.25 -4.82
CA GLU A 53 -4.28 -3.37 -5.71
C GLU A 53 -4.85 -4.53 -4.91
N LEU A 54 -5.97 -5.06 -5.37
CA LEU A 54 -6.59 -6.26 -4.83
C LEU A 54 -6.47 -7.38 -5.84
N ILE A 55 -5.98 -8.53 -5.41
CA ILE A 55 -5.83 -9.71 -6.27
C ILE A 55 -6.48 -10.90 -5.57
N CYS A 56 -7.21 -11.72 -6.32
CA CYS A 56 -7.64 -13.01 -5.82
C CYS A 56 -6.39 -13.82 -5.45
N ARG A 57 -6.46 -14.58 -4.38
CA ARG A 57 -5.33 -15.19 -3.69
C ARG A 57 -4.29 -15.82 -4.63
N HIS A 58 -3.02 -15.47 -4.39
CA HIS A 58 -1.87 -16.11 -5.02
C HIS A 58 -1.18 -17.03 -4.01
N PRO A 59 -0.91 -18.31 -4.35
CA PRO A 59 -0.43 -19.30 -3.36
C PRO A 59 0.99 -19.08 -2.85
N THR A 60 1.82 -18.33 -3.57
CA THR A 60 3.26 -18.18 -3.28
C THR A 60 3.66 -16.78 -2.79
N LEU A 61 2.74 -15.81 -2.81
CA LEU A 61 3.04 -14.43 -2.39
C LEU A 61 2.50 -14.16 -0.98
N PRO A 62 3.03 -13.13 -0.29
CA PRO A 62 2.57 -12.75 1.04
C PRO A 62 1.07 -12.48 1.08
N GLN A 63 0.38 -13.05 2.05
CA GLN A 63 -1.06 -12.99 2.19
C GLN A 63 -1.50 -12.65 3.62
N GLY A 64 -0.57 -12.17 4.40
CA GLY A 64 -0.88 -11.71 5.75
C GLY A 64 -1.57 -10.36 5.74
N PRO A 65 -2.32 -10.04 6.80
CA PRO A 65 -2.81 -8.70 7.00
C PRO A 65 -1.65 -7.69 7.03
N ALA A 66 -1.85 -6.56 6.36
CA ALA A 66 -0.91 -5.44 6.34
C ALA A 66 -1.66 -4.15 6.70
N GLY A 67 -1.08 -2.98 6.48
CA GLY A 67 -1.72 -1.73 6.80
C GLY A 67 -1.56 -0.68 5.71
N MET A 68 -2.52 0.25 5.66
CA MET A 68 -2.39 1.48 4.90
C MET A 68 -2.90 2.67 5.71
N ARG A 69 -2.48 3.86 5.32
CA ARG A 69 -2.90 5.11 5.91
C ARG A 69 -3.38 6.05 4.82
N LEU A 70 -4.55 6.64 5.02
CA LEU A 70 -5.24 7.51 4.09
C LEU A 70 -5.59 8.84 4.75
N GLU A 71 -5.31 9.94 4.08
CA GLU A 71 -5.72 11.26 4.57
C GLU A 71 -7.16 11.56 4.18
N ALA A 72 -8.00 11.84 5.16
CA ALA A 72 -9.40 12.23 4.93
C ALA A 72 -9.53 13.72 4.60
N LYS A 73 -10.46 14.06 3.71
CA LYS A 73 -10.90 15.44 3.45
C LYS A 73 -11.72 15.98 4.62
N ASP A 74 -12.56 15.10 5.20
CA ASP A 74 -13.41 15.35 6.36
C ASP A 74 -13.44 14.06 7.21
N ILE A 75 -12.64 14.04 8.27
CA ILE A 75 -12.48 12.85 9.10
C ILE A 75 -13.71 12.55 9.96
N GLU A 76 -14.45 13.60 10.39
CA GLU A 76 -15.67 13.43 11.16
C GLU A 76 -16.76 12.76 10.32
N LEU A 77 -16.96 13.23 9.09
CA LEU A 77 -17.91 12.64 8.15
C LEU A 77 -17.53 11.19 7.81
N CYS A 78 -16.27 10.96 7.49
CA CYS A 78 -15.76 9.63 7.17
C CYS A 78 -16.01 8.66 8.34
N TYR A 79 -15.61 9.04 9.56
CA TYR A 79 -15.81 8.23 10.75
C TYR A 79 -17.29 8.02 11.08
N ALA A 80 -18.12 9.07 11.00
CA ALA A 80 -19.55 8.99 11.28
C ALA A 80 -20.30 8.02 10.36
N ASN A 81 -19.87 7.92 9.11
CA ASN A 81 -20.44 6.99 8.14
C ASN A 81 -19.90 5.57 8.34
N LEU A 82 -18.59 5.40 8.43
CA LEU A 82 -17.96 4.08 8.52
C LEU A 82 -18.32 3.33 9.80
N LYS A 83 -18.43 4.00 10.95
CA LYS A 83 -18.77 3.34 12.22
C LYS A 83 -20.20 2.76 12.28
N LYS A 84 -21.08 3.16 11.37
CA LYS A 84 -22.46 2.64 11.28
C LYS A 84 -22.54 1.37 10.42
N GLU A 85 -21.50 1.09 9.63
CA GLU A 85 -21.47 -0.03 8.71
C GLU A 85 -21.13 -1.33 9.43
N PRO A 86 -22.00 -2.35 9.39
CA PRO A 86 -21.77 -3.62 10.09
C PRO A 86 -20.52 -4.39 9.65
N ARG A 87 -20.03 -4.10 8.43
CA ARG A 87 -18.82 -4.72 7.87
C ARG A 87 -17.53 -4.02 8.31
N VAL A 88 -17.61 -2.93 9.08
CA VAL A 88 -16.47 -2.16 9.56
C VAL A 88 -16.21 -2.48 11.02
N THR A 89 -15.01 -2.98 11.32
CA THR A 89 -14.53 -3.14 12.69
C THR A 89 -13.65 -1.96 13.06
N VAL A 90 -14.15 -1.09 13.93
CA VAL A 90 -13.36 0.01 14.50
C VAL A 90 -12.44 -0.56 15.59
N ILE A 91 -11.11 -0.47 15.38
CA ILE A 91 -10.11 -0.93 16.36
C ILE A 91 -9.53 0.21 17.19
N ARG A 92 -9.55 1.43 16.66
CA ARG A 92 -9.23 2.65 17.39
C ARG A 92 -10.24 3.73 17.01
N PRO A 93 -11.03 4.26 17.96
CA PRO A 93 -12.00 5.31 17.66
C PRO A 93 -11.31 6.62 17.26
N LEU A 94 -12.10 7.53 16.66
CA LEU A 94 -11.61 8.86 16.31
C LEU A 94 -11.15 9.61 17.56
N GLN A 95 -9.93 10.10 17.49
CA GLN A 95 -9.31 10.87 18.56
C GLN A 95 -8.31 11.90 18.04
N ALA A 96 -8.12 12.97 18.80
CA ALA A 96 -7.05 13.94 18.54
C ALA A 96 -5.73 13.44 19.14
N HIS A 97 -4.65 13.76 18.46
CA HIS A 97 -3.29 13.42 18.90
C HIS A 97 -2.45 14.66 19.18
N PRO A 98 -1.56 14.61 20.19
CA PRO A 98 -0.74 15.77 20.56
C PRO A 98 0.26 16.22 19.49
N TRP A 99 0.51 15.39 18.49
CA TRP A 99 1.37 15.72 17.35
C TRP A 99 0.64 16.39 16.18
N GLY A 100 -0.59 16.88 16.41
CA GLY A 100 -1.29 17.71 15.43
C GLY A 100 -2.10 16.93 14.39
N GLU A 101 -2.65 15.77 14.76
CA GLU A 101 -3.51 14.97 13.89
C GLU A 101 -4.75 14.47 14.61
N TYR A 102 -5.81 14.26 13.86
CA TYR A 102 -6.94 13.42 14.24
C TYR A 102 -6.82 12.09 13.50
N SER A 103 -7.08 10.97 14.14
CA SER A 103 -7.12 9.69 13.43
C SER A 103 -8.07 8.68 14.08
N PHE A 104 -8.49 7.71 13.27
CA PHE A 104 -9.12 6.47 13.71
C PHE A 104 -8.55 5.30 12.91
N CYS A 105 -8.76 4.07 13.38
CA CYS A 105 -8.31 2.89 12.66
C CYS A 105 -9.41 1.85 12.61
N ILE A 106 -9.58 1.24 11.44
CA ILE A 106 -10.53 0.17 11.18
C ILE A 106 -9.81 -1.05 10.62
N LYS A 107 -10.45 -2.22 10.73
CA LYS A 107 -10.07 -3.41 9.97
C LYS A 107 -11.00 -3.60 8.80
N ASP A 108 -10.42 -4.00 7.67
CA ASP A 108 -11.18 -4.54 6.56
C ASP A 108 -11.64 -5.99 6.85
N PRO A 109 -12.46 -6.62 5.99
CA PRO A 109 -12.99 -7.96 6.22
C PRO A 109 -11.97 -9.07 6.40
N VAL A 110 -10.73 -8.88 5.92
CA VAL A 110 -9.65 -9.88 6.03
C VAL A 110 -8.56 -9.51 7.03
N GLY A 111 -8.77 -8.41 7.77
CA GLY A 111 -7.92 -8.01 8.88
C GLY A 111 -6.84 -7.00 8.56
N ASN A 112 -6.79 -6.45 7.34
CA ASN A 112 -5.89 -5.34 7.06
C ASN A 112 -6.29 -4.10 7.83
N TRP A 113 -5.30 -3.34 8.29
CA TRP A 113 -5.54 -2.06 8.95
C TRP A 113 -5.67 -0.93 7.93
N VAL A 114 -6.72 -0.13 8.12
CA VAL A 114 -6.88 1.14 7.42
C VAL A 114 -6.90 2.24 8.48
N GLU A 115 -5.81 2.96 8.60
CA GLU A 115 -5.73 4.14 9.42
C GLU A 115 -6.16 5.35 8.60
N VAL A 116 -7.17 6.04 9.07
CA VAL A 116 -7.67 7.28 8.48
C VAL A 116 -7.25 8.44 9.36
N TYR A 117 -6.68 9.49 8.76
CA TYR A 117 -6.22 10.64 9.51
C TYR A 117 -6.56 11.95 8.80
N GLN A 118 -6.50 13.05 9.54
CA GLN A 118 -6.53 14.42 9.04
C GLN A 118 -5.63 15.29 9.91
N ARG A 119 -4.85 16.17 9.27
CA ARG A 119 -4.02 17.14 10.01
C ARG A 119 -4.90 18.15 10.72
N SER A 120 -4.52 18.54 11.95
CA SER A 120 -5.31 19.46 12.78
C SER A 120 -5.51 20.83 12.12
N GLU A 121 -4.56 21.30 11.35
CA GLU A 121 -4.67 22.55 10.58
C GLU A 121 -5.71 22.50 9.44
N GLN A 122 -6.03 21.31 8.96
CA GLN A 122 -7.04 21.04 7.93
C GLN A 122 -8.39 20.64 8.51
N TYR A 123 -8.43 20.36 9.83
CA TYR A 123 -9.66 19.94 10.50
C TYR A 123 -10.76 20.98 10.36
N ARG A 124 -11.94 20.53 10.01
CA ARG A 124 -13.17 21.33 9.89
C ARG A 124 -14.30 20.56 10.55
N PRO A 125 -15.33 21.24 11.07
CA PRO A 125 -16.56 20.58 11.49
C PRO A 125 -17.15 19.76 10.34
N MET A 126 -17.80 18.66 10.71
CA MET A 126 -18.41 17.73 9.76
C MET A 126 -19.28 18.45 8.73
N GLY A 127 -18.95 18.27 7.47
CA GLY A 127 -19.70 18.80 6.32
C GLY A 127 -20.86 17.91 5.87
N ALA A 128 -21.52 18.32 4.80
CA ALA A 128 -22.52 17.50 4.14
C ALA A 128 -21.86 16.36 3.34
N ASP A 129 -22.48 15.18 3.36
CA ASP A 129 -22.03 14.05 2.53
C ASP A 129 -22.46 14.27 1.07
N ASP A 130 -21.51 14.52 0.19
CA ASP A 130 -21.73 14.68 -1.25
C ASP A 130 -21.67 13.36 -2.04
N GLY A 131 -21.50 12.24 -1.35
CA GLY A 131 -21.34 10.91 -1.96
C GLY A 131 -19.96 10.65 -2.61
N GLY A 132 -19.05 11.62 -2.58
CA GLY A 132 -17.73 11.53 -3.18
C GLY A 132 -16.73 10.69 -2.36
N CYS A 133 -15.51 10.57 -2.91
CA CYS A 133 -14.40 9.92 -2.23
C CYS A 133 -14.04 10.70 -0.95
N TYR A 134 -13.90 9.97 0.16
CA TYR A 134 -13.54 10.55 1.46
C TYR A 134 -12.10 11.06 1.54
N PHE A 135 -11.20 10.61 0.66
CA PHE A 135 -9.77 10.76 0.82
C PHE A 135 -9.16 11.78 -0.13
N THR A 136 -8.02 12.34 0.28
CA THR A 136 -7.12 13.12 -0.55
C THR A 136 -6.27 12.19 -1.42
N ASP A 137 -5.24 12.75 -2.06
CA ASP A 137 -4.26 11.98 -2.86
C ASP A 137 -3.09 11.43 -2.02
N GLU A 138 -3.05 11.69 -0.70
CA GLU A 138 -1.97 11.22 0.15
C GLU A 138 -2.17 9.74 0.53
N TYR A 139 -1.12 8.96 0.32
CA TYR A 139 -1.10 7.53 0.52
C TYR A 139 0.14 7.10 1.29
N THR A 140 -0.03 6.20 2.25
CA THR A 140 1.06 5.57 2.99
C THR A 140 0.78 4.06 3.12
N ALA A 141 1.72 3.22 2.68
CA ALA A 141 1.75 1.82 3.09
C ALA A 141 2.29 1.71 4.51
N ILE A 142 1.74 0.81 5.33
CA ILE A 142 2.23 0.54 6.68
C ILE A 142 2.79 -0.88 6.71
N LEU A 143 4.06 -0.99 7.05
CA LEU A 143 4.76 -2.23 7.34
C LEU A 143 4.97 -2.33 8.85
N PHE A 144 4.79 -3.52 9.42
CA PHE A 144 5.03 -3.76 10.83
C PHE A 144 6.28 -4.62 11.00
N ALA A 145 7.24 -4.15 11.79
CA ALA A 145 8.56 -4.74 11.95
C ALA A 145 8.84 -5.15 13.41
N GLU A 146 9.39 -6.33 13.62
CA GLU A 146 9.93 -6.75 14.92
C GLU A 146 11.25 -6.04 15.18
N ASP A 147 12.14 -6.00 14.18
CA ASP A 147 13.38 -5.23 14.19
C ASP A 147 13.24 -3.97 13.36
N LEU A 148 12.74 -2.90 14.01
CA LEU A 148 12.46 -1.62 13.36
C LEU A 148 13.70 -1.00 12.70
N GLU A 149 14.88 -1.10 13.33
CA GLU A 149 16.12 -0.50 12.81
C GLU A 149 16.60 -1.23 11.55
N LYS A 150 16.54 -2.54 11.56
CA LYS A 150 16.99 -3.38 10.46
C LYS A 150 16.11 -3.22 9.22
N ILE A 151 14.79 -3.28 9.41
CA ILE A 151 13.86 -3.07 8.32
C ILE A 151 13.92 -1.63 7.79
N THR A 152 14.07 -0.63 8.68
CA THR A 152 14.30 0.75 8.24
C THR A 152 15.56 0.89 7.41
N ALA A 153 16.66 0.23 7.79
CA ALA A 153 17.92 0.26 7.04
C ALA A 153 17.75 -0.32 5.63
N PHE A 154 17.05 -1.46 5.49
CA PHE A 154 16.76 -2.04 4.17
C PHE A 154 16.05 -1.03 3.24
N TYR A 155 14.96 -0.43 3.69
CA TYR A 155 14.23 0.53 2.85
C TYR A 155 15.00 1.84 2.63
N ARG A 156 15.73 2.33 3.62
CA ARG A 156 16.54 3.56 3.50
C ARG A 156 17.76 3.37 2.60
N ASP A 157 18.54 2.32 2.83
CA ASP A 157 19.88 2.16 2.26
C ASP A 157 19.87 1.33 0.97
N SER A 158 19.11 0.21 0.95
CA SER A 158 19.02 -0.66 -0.22
C SER A 158 18.00 -0.14 -1.23
N MET A 159 16.81 0.22 -0.76
CA MET A 159 15.76 0.79 -1.61
C MET A 159 15.96 2.30 -1.86
N GLN A 160 16.93 2.96 -1.23
CA GLN A 160 17.18 4.41 -1.37
C GLN A 160 15.93 5.27 -1.13
N MET A 161 15.14 4.91 -0.14
CA MET A 161 13.97 5.65 0.29
C MET A 161 14.34 6.59 1.44
N PRO A 162 14.40 7.92 1.26
CA PRO A 162 14.85 8.81 2.31
C PRO A 162 13.87 8.84 3.49
N VAL A 163 14.39 8.84 4.71
CA VAL A 163 13.62 9.03 5.93
C VAL A 163 13.09 10.46 5.98
N VAL A 164 11.78 10.61 6.15
CA VAL A 164 11.10 11.91 6.27
C VAL A 164 10.98 12.31 7.74
N THR A 165 10.62 11.37 8.60
CA THR A 165 10.47 11.56 10.04
C THR A 165 10.57 10.23 10.76
N SER A 166 10.92 10.30 12.05
CA SER A 166 10.89 9.15 12.95
C SER A 166 10.19 9.56 14.24
N TRP A 167 9.60 8.62 14.94
CA TRP A 167 8.95 8.85 16.22
C TRP A 167 9.21 7.70 17.19
N ASP A 168 9.25 8.06 18.49
CA ASP A 168 9.28 7.13 19.61
C ASP A 168 8.35 7.69 20.68
N ARG A 169 7.17 7.10 20.81
CA ARG A 169 6.13 7.49 21.77
C ARG A 169 5.84 6.39 22.78
N GLY A 170 6.82 5.49 22.97
CA GLY A 170 6.73 4.31 23.82
C GLY A 170 6.77 3.01 23.03
N SER A 171 6.81 1.89 23.76
CA SER A 171 7.06 0.57 23.17
C SER A 171 6.07 0.13 22.08
N GLU A 172 4.87 0.66 22.08
CA GLU A 172 3.81 0.30 21.12
C GLU A 172 3.63 1.31 19.98
N ASP A 173 4.29 2.48 20.04
CA ASP A 173 4.17 3.53 19.02
C ASP A 173 5.54 4.09 18.64
N ARG A 174 6.35 3.25 18.02
CA ARG A 174 7.64 3.61 17.43
C ARG A 174 7.61 3.39 15.95
N GLY A 175 8.32 4.22 15.20
CA GLY A 175 8.39 4.03 13.76
C GLY A 175 9.13 5.12 13.02
N CYS A 176 9.17 4.96 11.71
CA CYS A 176 9.68 5.96 10.80
C CYS A 176 8.84 6.01 9.54
N ARG A 177 8.84 7.16 8.90
CA ARG A 177 8.24 7.39 7.59
C ARG A 177 9.31 7.63 6.56
N LEU A 178 9.24 6.89 5.47
CA LEU A 178 10.13 7.05 4.32
C LEU A 178 9.32 7.56 3.11
N ARG A 179 10.01 8.30 2.24
CA ARG A 179 9.44 8.70 0.94
C ARG A 179 9.55 7.55 -0.05
N SER A 180 8.43 7.06 -0.55
CA SER A 180 8.34 5.93 -1.47
C SER A 180 7.65 6.38 -2.75
N ALA A 181 8.44 6.75 -3.77
CA ALA A 181 7.90 7.28 -5.03
C ALA A 181 6.92 8.47 -4.80
N GLY A 182 5.66 8.34 -5.25
CA GLY A 182 4.61 9.35 -5.05
C GLY A 182 3.91 9.32 -3.69
N GLY A 183 4.25 8.35 -2.81
CA GLY A 183 3.63 8.17 -1.50
C GLY A 183 4.65 8.02 -0.38
N PHE A 184 4.26 7.29 0.64
CA PHE A 184 5.09 7.02 1.81
C PHE A 184 5.04 5.55 2.21
N THR A 185 6.07 5.12 2.92
CA THR A 185 6.08 3.89 3.72
C THR A 185 6.28 4.26 5.17
N ASP A 186 5.36 3.88 6.03
CA ASP A 186 5.57 3.87 7.49
C ASP A 186 6.06 2.48 7.87
N ILE A 187 7.22 2.40 8.50
CA ILE A 187 7.68 1.19 9.19
C ILE A 187 7.41 1.43 10.66
N ARG A 188 6.59 0.56 11.25
CA ARG A 188 6.12 0.68 12.63
C ARG A 188 6.49 -0.54 13.45
N GLN A 189 6.73 -0.33 14.74
CA GLN A 189 6.99 -1.44 15.66
C GLN A 189 5.83 -2.43 15.62
N LYS A 190 6.14 -3.71 15.41
CA LYS A 190 5.18 -4.81 15.53
C LYS A 190 4.84 -5.04 17.00
N THR A 191 3.57 -5.26 17.27
CA THR A 191 3.03 -5.62 18.59
C THR A 191 2.04 -6.76 18.42
N GLU A 192 1.59 -7.37 19.49
CA GLU A 192 0.58 -8.45 19.44
C GLU A 192 -0.74 -8.04 18.77
N ASN A 193 -1.07 -6.73 18.81
CA ASN A 193 -2.32 -6.20 18.28
C ASN A 193 -2.23 -5.73 16.82
N THR A 194 -1.03 -5.60 16.27
CA THR A 194 -0.82 -5.17 14.87
C THR A 194 -0.99 -6.33 13.89
N PRO A 195 -1.19 -6.04 12.59
CA PRO A 195 -1.06 -7.06 11.55
C PRO A 195 0.24 -7.85 11.65
N GLN A 196 0.18 -9.16 11.56
CA GLN A 196 1.32 -10.06 11.78
C GLN A 196 1.91 -10.62 10.49
N GLY A 197 1.20 -10.48 9.39
CA GLY A 197 1.67 -11.03 8.12
C GLY A 197 2.68 -10.13 7.42
N PRO A 198 3.51 -10.71 6.53
CA PRO A 198 4.31 -9.91 5.63
C PRO A 198 3.41 -9.17 4.63
N ALA A 199 3.85 -8.00 4.21
CA ALA A 199 3.19 -7.19 3.21
C ALA A 199 3.80 -7.41 1.82
N LEU A 200 3.03 -7.11 0.77
CA LEU A 200 3.56 -6.92 -0.57
C LEU A 200 3.31 -5.47 -1.00
N THR A 201 4.38 -4.82 -1.42
CA THR A 201 4.32 -3.50 -2.04
C THR A 201 4.88 -3.56 -3.45
N THR A 202 4.44 -2.66 -4.32
CA THR A 202 4.97 -2.56 -5.67
C THR A 202 5.41 -1.12 -5.93
N ILE A 203 6.55 -0.96 -6.59
CA ILE A 203 7.11 0.35 -6.93
C ILE A 203 7.56 0.38 -8.40
N GLU A 204 7.23 1.46 -9.10
CA GLU A 204 7.67 1.64 -10.48
C GLU A 204 9.08 2.22 -10.52
N ALA A 205 10.00 1.53 -11.23
CA ALA A 205 11.35 1.98 -11.47
C ALA A 205 11.47 2.83 -12.74
N GLU A 206 12.39 3.80 -12.74
CA GLU A 206 12.78 4.53 -13.96
C GLU A 206 13.53 3.63 -14.94
N ASP A 207 14.42 2.79 -14.42
CA ASP A 207 15.16 1.75 -15.14
C ASP A 207 15.18 0.48 -14.29
N VAL A 208 14.32 -0.47 -14.64
CA VAL A 208 14.17 -1.72 -13.89
C VAL A 208 15.40 -2.61 -13.97
N ASN A 209 16.14 -2.56 -15.11
CA ASN A 209 17.35 -3.37 -15.27
C ASN A 209 18.49 -2.85 -14.38
N ALA A 210 18.71 -1.52 -14.39
CA ALA A 210 19.70 -0.91 -13.52
C ALA A 210 19.34 -1.07 -12.03
N CYS A 211 18.05 -0.99 -11.70
CA CYS A 211 17.55 -1.21 -10.35
C CYS A 211 17.78 -2.65 -9.90
N PHE A 212 17.51 -3.64 -10.75
CA PHE A 212 17.77 -5.05 -10.47
C PHE A 212 19.26 -5.31 -10.23
N ALA A 213 20.13 -4.84 -11.14
CA ALA A 213 21.59 -5.03 -11.01
C ALA A 213 22.13 -4.41 -9.71
N TRP A 214 21.60 -3.26 -9.30
CA TRP A 214 21.97 -2.62 -8.02
C TRP A 214 21.54 -3.49 -6.83
N LEU A 215 20.28 -3.92 -6.79
CA LEU A 215 19.74 -4.65 -5.66
C LEU A 215 20.28 -6.07 -5.55
N GLU A 216 20.46 -6.77 -6.68
CA GLU A 216 21.05 -8.12 -6.71
C GLU A 216 22.52 -8.14 -6.21
N SER A 217 23.25 -7.02 -6.36
CA SER A 217 24.63 -6.93 -5.91
C SER A 217 24.80 -6.74 -4.39
N ARG A 218 23.70 -6.64 -3.65
CA ARG A 218 23.72 -6.33 -2.21
C ARG A 218 23.53 -7.59 -1.37
N ASP A 219 24.34 -7.71 -0.33
CA ASP A 219 24.32 -8.87 0.58
C ASP A 219 23.08 -8.85 1.51
N ASP A 220 22.43 -7.68 1.69
CA ASP A 220 21.25 -7.48 2.55
C ASP A 220 19.92 -7.61 1.78
N VAL A 221 19.96 -8.03 0.51
CA VAL A 221 18.79 -8.18 -0.36
C VAL A 221 18.61 -9.64 -0.76
N GLU A 222 17.46 -10.20 -0.49
CA GLU A 222 17.06 -11.52 -0.98
C GLU A 222 16.21 -11.38 -2.25
N VAL A 223 16.67 -11.94 -3.37
CA VAL A 223 15.89 -11.98 -4.62
C VAL A 223 14.90 -13.12 -4.58
N VAL A 224 13.61 -12.81 -4.60
CA VAL A 224 12.49 -13.77 -4.60
C VAL A 224 12.14 -14.19 -6.02
N LEU A 225 12.11 -13.22 -6.95
CA LEU A 225 11.91 -13.43 -8.38
C LEU A 225 12.93 -12.61 -9.15
N GLY A 226 13.72 -13.27 -9.97
CA GLY A 226 14.65 -12.61 -10.88
C GLY A 226 13.95 -11.79 -11.94
N LEU A 227 14.70 -10.95 -12.65
CA LEU A 227 14.19 -10.06 -13.68
C LEU A 227 13.44 -10.84 -14.76
N THR A 228 12.15 -10.57 -14.93
CA THR A 228 11.22 -11.37 -15.76
C THR A 228 10.30 -10.45 -16.55
N ASP A 229 10.06 -10.80 -17.80
CA ASP A 229 9.00 -10.19 -18.63
C ASP A 229 7.68 -10.92 -18.38
N THR A 230 6.64 -10.18 -18.01
CA THR A 230 5.31 -10.73 -17.85
C THR A 230 4.65 -11.00 -19.21
N TRP A 231 3.64 -11.87 -19.25
CA TRP A 231 2.91 -12.17 -20.47
C TRP A 231 2.18 -10.95 -21.07
N TYR A 232 1.84 -9.94 -20.23
CA TYR A 232 1.25 -8.66 -20.65
C TYR A 232 2.29 -7.58 -20.96
N GLY A 233 3.58 -7.94 -20.90
CA GLY A 233 4.69 -7.15 -21.42
C GLY A 233 5.35 -6.19 -20.42
N ASP A 234 4.93 -6.13 -19.17
CA ASP A 234 5.65 -5.42 -18.12
C ASP A 234 6.86 -6.23 -17.69
N ARG A 235 7.91 -5.56 -17.23
CA ARG A 235 9.11 -6.19 -16.70
C ARG A 235 9.14 -6.03 -15.20
N ILE A 236 9.33 -7.11 -14.48
CA ILE A 236 9.29 -7.15 -13.03
C ILE A 236 10.46 -7.93 -12.44
N PHE A 237 10.75 -7.68 -11.18
CA PHE A 237 11.46 -8.59 -10.27
C PHE A 237 10.92 -8.40 -8.86
N GLN A 238 11.20 -9.34 -7.96
CA GLN A 238 10.77 -9.28 -6.58
C GLN A 238 11.93 -9.53 -5.64
N ILE A 239 12.01 -8.73 -4.60
CA ILE A 239 12.95 -8.89 -3.48
C ILE A 239 12.16 -8.92 -2.19
N CYS A 240 12.76 -9.41 -1.13
CA CYS A 240 12.17 -9.27 0.19
C CYS A 240 13.18 -8.76 1.22
N ASP A 241 12.64 -8.14 2.26
CA ASP A 241 13.38 -7.85 3.49
C ASP A 241 13.48 -9.08 4.38
N GLU A 242 14.18 -8.99 5.50
CA GLU A 242 14.38 -10.13 6.41
C GLU A 242 13.10 -10.62 7.09
N GLU A 243 12.09 -9.77 7.22
CA GLU A 243 10.77 -10.16 7.76
C GLU A 243 9.81 -10.64 6.66
N LYS A 244 10.37 -10.87 5.45
CA LYS A 244 9.65 -11.42 4.29
C LYS A 244 8.57 -10.50 3.72
N ASN A 245 8.64 -9.20 4.01
CA ASN A 245 7.88 -8.25 3.21
C ASN A 245 8.46 -8.23 1.80
N VAL A 246 7.60 -8.39 0.81
CA VAL A 246 8.01 -8.44 -0.60
C VAL A 246 7.86 -7.05 -1.22
N VAL A 247 8.88 -6.64 -1.94
CA VAL A 247 8.84 -5.48 -2.82
C VAL A 247 8.92 -5.96 -4.26
N GLU A 248 7.84 -5.79 -5.00
CA GLU A 248 7.84 -5.95 -6.44
C GLU A 248 8.28 -4.66 -7.11
N VAL A 249 9.34 -4.72 -7.87
CA VAL A 249 9.81 -3.60 -8.69
C VAL A 249 9.40 -3.86 -10.13
N LEU A 250 8.77 -2.86 -10.74
CA LEU A 250 8.26 -3.01 -12.10
C LEU A 250 8.64 -1.83 -13.02
N ALA A 251 8.65 -2.11 -14.31
CA ALA A 251 8.55 -1.11 -15.37
C ALA A 251 7.39 -1.50 -16.28
N TYR A 252 6.45 -0.58 -16.46
CA TYR A 252 5.35 -0.78 -17.39
C TYR A 252 5.84 -0.79 -18.82
N ARG A 253 5.31 -1.69 -19.64
CA ARG A 253 5.52 -1.75 -21.10
C ARG A 253 5.43 -0.38 -21.77
N ARG A 254 4.42 0.42 -21.42
CA ARG A 254 4.23 1.78 -21.94
C ARG A 254 5.39 2.75 -21.66
N ASN A 255 6.23 2.45 -20.65
CA ASN A 255 7.34 3.27 -20.19
C ASN A 255 8.71 2.72 -20.63
N MET A 256 8.77 1.55 -21.28
CA MET A 256 10.00 0.98 -21.81
C MET A 256 10.36 1.62 -23.15
N LYS A 257 11.67 1.88 -23.36
CA LYS A 257 12.16 2.61 -24.54
C LYS A 257 11.99 1.88 -25.90
N ASN A 258 11.76 0.57 -25.91
CA ASN A 258 11.62 -0.24 -27.14
C ASN A 258 10.18 -0.79 -27.22
N ARG A 259 9.26 0.03 -27.74
CA ARG A 259 7.83 -0.29 -27.84
C ARG A 259 7.45 -1.18 -29.05
N ASP A 260 8.34 -1.41 -30.00
CA ASP A 260 7.94 -1.79 -31.36
C ASP A 260 7.71 -3.30 -31.60
N THR A 261 7.74 -4.15 -30.58
CA THR A 261 7.70 -5.60 -30.78
C THR A 261 6.59 -6.39 -30.07
N LEU A 262 5.63 -5.74 -29.41
CA LEU A 262 4.62 -6.48 -28.64
C LEU A 262 3.18 -6.25 -29.16
N PRO A 263 2.28 -7.24 -29.13
CA PRO A 263 0.90 -7.12 -29.61
C PRO A 263 0.14 -6.01 -28.88
N GLN A 264 -0.68 -5.25 -29.58
CA GLN A 264 -1.61 -4.31 -28.97
C GLN A 264 -2.70 -5.10 -28.24
N GLU A 265 -2.97 -4.78 -26.99
CA GLU A 265 -4.15 -5.28 -26.30
C GLU A 265 -5.39 -4.68 -26.95
N ASP A 266 -6.33 -5.54 -27.32
CA ASP A 266 -7.65 -5.17 -27.81
C ASP A 266 -8.47 -4.64 -26.61
N PRO A 267 -8.97 -3.40 -26.61
CA PRO A 267 -9.81 -2.89 -25.56
C PRO A 267 -11.26 -3.37 -25.75
N SER A 268 -11.54 -4.61 -25.39
CA SER A 268 -12.91 -5.14 -25.32
C SER A 268 -13.34 -5.44 -23.89
#